data_110ddaab56f857be9a3e80cf5da96f9f
#
_entry.id   110ddaab56f857be9a3e80cf5da96f9f
#
_cell.length_a   1.000
_cell.length_b   1.000
_cell.length_c   1.000
_cell.angle_alpha   90.00
_cell.angle_beta   90.00
_cell.angle_gamma   90.00
#
_symmetry.space_group_name_H-M   'P 1'
#
loop_
_entity.id
_entity.type
_entity.pdbx_description
1 polymer ?
#
loop_
_entity_poly.entity_id
_entity_poly.type
_entity_poly.pdbx_seq_one_letter_code
_entity_poly.pdbx_strand_id
1 'polypeptide(L)'
;MTRTALVAIGGNALVLDGEPGSVERQRERAAAFGDLVADLVSDGWTVLVTHGNGPQVGYILRRGELVAAEADLEGLPDLPLWLAVADSQGGIGHML
;
A
#
# COMPACT_ATOMS: atom_id res chain seq x y z
N MET A 1 -12.00 -26.36 -16.46
CA MET A 1 -12.61 -25.05 -16.10
C MET A 1 -11.65 -24.29 -15.19
N THR A 2 -11.26 -23.10 -15.58
CA THR A 2 -10.35 -22.26 -14.79
C THR A 2 -11.13 -21.59 -13.66
N ARG A 3 -10.67 -21.74 -12.41
CA ARG A 3 -11.24 -21.02 -11.27
C ARG A 3 -10.49 -19.70 -11.06
N THR A 4 -11.21 -18.66 -10.74
CA THR A 4 -10.65 -17.34 -10.46
C THR A 4 -10.92 -16.95 -9.02
N ALA A 5 -9.88 -16.52 -8.31
CA ALA A 5 -9.99 -15.99 -6.96
C ALA A 5 -9.70 -14.49 -6.98
N LEU A 6 -10.55 -13.72 -6.33
CA LEU A 6 -10.29 -12.32 -6.03
C LEU A 6 -9.80 -12.21 -4.59
N VAL A 7 -8.56 -11.77 -4.42
CA VAL A 7 -7.95 -11.57 -3.09
C VAL A 7 -7.89 -10.07 -2.82
N ALA A 8 -8.67 -9.62 -1.87
CA ALA A 8 -8.71 -8.21 -1.48
C ALA A 8 -7.84 -7.99 -0.23
N ILE A 9 -6.82 -7.16 -0.36
CA ILE A 9 -5.89 -6.82 0.72
C ILE A 9 -6.16 -5.38 1.13
N GLY A 10 -6.70 -5.15 2.33
CA GLY A 10 -6.91 -3.81 2.85
C GLY A 10 -5.57 -3.13 3.16
N GLY A 11 -5.51 -1.80 3.06
CA GLY A 11 -4.32 -1.03 3.45
C GLY A 11 -3.94 -1.25 4.92
N ASN A 12 -4.93 -1.44 5.78
CA ASN A 12 -4.74 -1.78 7.19
C ASN A 12 -4.14 -3.18 7.41
N ALA A 13 -4.17 -4.04 6.43
CA ALA A 13 -3.52 -5.35 6.51
C ALA A 13 -2.00 -5.24 6.41
N LEU A 14 -1.48 -4.20 5.79
CA LEU A 14 -0.04 -3.90 5.71
C LEU A 14 0.45 -3.10 6.92
N VAL A 15 -0.43 -2.35 7.55
CA VAL A 15 -0.15 -1.56 8.75
C VAL A 15 -1.20 -1.90 9.80
N LEU A 16 -0.83 -2.69 10.80
CA LEU A 16 -1.74 -3.06 11.88
C LEU A 16 -1.82 -1.96 12.95
N ASP A 17 -2.96 -1.89 13.64
CA ASP A 17 -3.16 -0.97 14.75
C ASP A 17 -2.10 -1.20 15.83
N GLY A 18 -1.50 -0.11 16.32
CA GLY A 18 -0.48 -0.15 17.37
C GLY A 18 0.91 -0.59 16.90
N GLU A 19 1.10 -0.93 15.62
CA GLU A 19 2.40 -1.23 15.04
C GLU A 19 2.96 -0.03 14.26
N PRO A 20 4.31 0.13 14.22
CA PRO A 20 4.92 1.11 13.34
C PRO A 20 4.58 0.82 11.88
N GLY A 21 4.19 1.85 11.13
CA GLY A 21 3.92 1.75 9.70
C GLY A 21 5.20 1.82 8.85
N SER A 22 6.29 1.21 9.30
CA SER A 22 7.57 1.23 8.57
C SER A 22 7.48 0.44 7.27
N VAL A 23 8.34 0.80 6.31
CA VAL A 23 8.41 0.10 5.03
C VAL A 23 8.77 -1.37 5.22
N GLU A 24 9.69 -1.68 6.15
CA GLU A 24 10.05 -3.06 6.45
C GLU A 24 8.86 -3.89 6.92
N ARG A 25 8.04 -3.34 7.83
CA ARG A 25 6.84 -4.02 8.31
C ARG A 25 5.83 -4.23 7.22
N GLN A 26 5.61 -3.23 6.37
CA GLN A 26 4.72 -3.36 5.23
C GLN A 26 5.19 -4.44 4.26
N ARG A 27 6.49 -4.51 3.99
CA ARG A 27 7.09 -5.54 3.12
C ARG A 27 6.95 -6.95 3.72
N GLU A 28 7.15 -7.11 5.02
CA GLU A 28 6.93 -8.40 5.70
C GLU A 28 5.49 -8.88 5.57
N ARG A 29 4.52 -7.96 5.74
CA ARG A 29 3.10 -8.26 5.57
C ARG A 29 2.78 -8.61 4.12
N ALA A 30 3.31 -7.84 3.16
CA ALA A 30 3.12 -8.11 1.75
C ALA A 30 3.67 -9.49 1.36
N ALA A 31 4.83 -9.88 1.87
CA ALA A 31 5.41 -11.21 1.63
C ALA A 31 4.50 -12.33 2.15
N ALA A 32 3.89 -12.16 3.32
CA ALA A 32 2.95 -13.14 3.85
C ALA A 32 1.72 -13.31 2.95
N PHE A 33 1.18 -12.23 2.41
CA PHE A 33 0.11 -12.30 1.41
C PHE A 33 0.57 -12.92 0.10
N GLY A 34 1.81 -12.65 -0.32
CA GLY A 34 2.42 -13.27 -1.49
C GLY A 34 2.48 -14.79 -1.38
N ASP A 35 2.79 -15.32 -0.22
CA ASP A 35 2.79 -16.77 0.04
C ASP A 35 1.39 -17.38 -0.16
N LEU A 36 0.35 -16.70 0.36
CA LEU A 36 -1.05 -17.14 0.17
C LEU A 36 -1.45 -17.13 -1.31
N VAL A 37 -1.05 -16.10 -2.04
CA VAL A 37 -1.32 -16.02 -3.48
C VAL A 37 -0.59 -17.12 -4.22
N ALA A 38 0.67 -17.39 -3.87
CA ALA A 38 1.45 -18.47 -4.48
C ALA A 38 0.80 -19.84 -4.27
N ASP A 39 0.28 -20.10 -3.08
CA ASP A 39 -0.45 -21.34 -2.78
C ASP A 39 -1.69 -21.48 -3.68
N LEU A 40 -2.47 -20.42 -3.83
CA LEU A 40 -3.64 -20.43 -4.72
C LEU A 40 -3.26 -20.70 -6.17
N VAL A 41 -2.20 -20.06 -6.66
CA VAL A 41 -1.71 -20.26 -8.02
C VAL A 41 -1.23 -21.71 -8.20
N SER A 42 -0.53 -22.25 -7.22
CA SER A 42 -0.07 -23.64 -7.23
C SER A 42 -1.21 -24.64 -7.27
N ASP A 43 -2.35 -24.30 -6.66
CA ASP A 43 -3.57 -25.09 -6.70
C ASP A 43 -4.39 -24.90 -8.00
N GLY A 44 -3.87 -24.14 -8.94
CA GLY A 44 -4.48 -23.95 -10.26
C GLY A 44 -5.47 -22.80 -10.36
N TRP A 45 -5.52 -21.88 -9.35
CA TRP A 45 -6.37 -20.72 -9.41
C TRP A 45 -5.73 -19.61 -10.26
N THR A 46 -6.56 -18.92 -11.03
CA THR A 46 -6.19 -17.60 -11.56
C THR A 46 -6.48 -16.57 -10.45
N VAL A 47 -5.50 -15.79 -10.08
CA VAL A 47 -5.63 -14.86 -8.93
C VAL A 47 -5.62 -13.41 -9.40
N LEU A 48 -6.62 -12.66 -8.95
CA LEU A 48 -6.69 -11.22 -9.09
C LEU A 48 -6.52 -10.61 -7.69
N VAL A 49 -5.53 -9.74 -7.53
CA VAL A 49 -5.26 -9.09 -6.25
C VAL A 49 -5.70 -7.63 -6.32
N THR A 50 -6.47 -7.20 -5.33
CA THR A 50 -6.79 -5.80 -5.12
C THR A 50 -6.28 -5.35 -3.76
N HIS A 51 -5.98 -4.06 -3.59
CA HIS A 51 -5.51 -3.55 -2.32
C HIS A 51 -6.14 -2.19 -1.98
N GLY A 52 -6.26 -1.92 -0.68
CA GLY A 52 -6.53 -0.60 -0.15
C GLY A 52 -5.25 0.18 0.11
N ASN A 53 -5.36 1.41 0.58
CA ASN A 53 -4.22 2.32 0.75
C ASN A 53 -4.41 3.37 1.86
N GLY A 54 -5.37 3.21 2.74
CA GLY A 54 -5.72 4.24 3.74
C GLY A 54 -4.52 4.77 4.54
N PRO A 55 -3.78 3.93 5.27
CA PRO A 55 -2.62 4.37 6.02
C PRO A 55 -1.53 5.00 5.17
N GLN A 56 -1.25 4.43 4.01
CA GLN A 56 -0.19 4.88 3.11
C GLN A 56 -0.47 6.28 2.54
N VAL A 57 -1.72 6.54 2.14
CA VAL A 57 -2.15 7.87 1.71
C VAL A 57 -2.02 8.86 2.87
N GLY A 58 -2.42 8.46 4.07
CA GLY A 58 -2.27 9.28 5.27
C GLY A 58 -0.83 9.71 5.52
N TYR A 59 0.13 8.80 5.36
CA TYR A 59 1.55 9.11 5.52
C TYR A 59 2.04 10.12 4.47
N ILE A 60 1.62 9.97 3.22
CA ILE A 60 1.99 10.90 2.15
C ILE A 60 1.44 12.30 2.45
N LEU A 61 0.16 12.39 2.80
CA LEU A 61 -0.47 13.66 3.12
C LEU A 61 0.18 14.32 4.34
N ARG A 62 0.49 13.54 5.37
CA ARG A 62 1.15 14.06 6.58
C ARG A 62 2.54 14.61 6.28
N ARG A 63 3.31 13.95 5.42
CA ARG A 63 4.61 14.47 4.98
C ARG A 63 4.45 15.81 4.27
N GLY A 64 3.45 15.94 3.39
CA GLY A 64 3.14 17.19 2.71
C GLY A 64 2.78 18.32 3.68
N GLU A 65 1.97 18.03 4.70
CA GLU A 65 1.60 19.01 5.74
C GLU A 65 2.82 19.49 6.53
N LEU A 66 3.71 18.58 6.91
CA LEU A 66 4.92 18.91 7.66
C LEU A 66 5.88 19.76 6.81
N VAL A 67 6.03 19.45 5.54
CA VAL A 67 6.86 20.24 4.61
C VAL A 67 6.26 21.63 4.41
N ALA A 68 4.95 21.76 4.25
CA ALA A 68 4.27 23.03 4.08
C ALA A 68 4.41 23.95 5.30
N ALA A 69 4.61 23.39 6.49
CA ALA A 69 4.82 24.13 7.72
C ALA A 69 6.24 24.71 7.85
N GLU A 70 7.21 24.26 7.05
CA GLU A 70 8.60 24.69 7.10
C GLU A 70 8.88 25.79 6.08
N ALA A 71 9.26 26.97 6.55
CA ALA A 71 9.53 28.13 5.68
C ALA A 71 10.71 27.91 4.73
N ASP A 72 11.70 27.11 5.15
CA ASP A 72 12.89 26.82 4.35
C ASP A 72 12.61 25.88 3.16
N LEU A 73 11.43 25.27 3.14
CA LEU A 73 11.00 24.34 2.10
C LEU A 73 9.96 24.97 1.15
N GLU A 74 9.91 26.31 1.10
CA GLU A 74 9.05 27.03 0.18
C GLU A 74 9.33 26.62 -1.28
N GLY A 75 8.26 26.52 -2.04
CA GLY A 75 8.34 26.17 -3.45
C GLY A 75 8.20 24.69 -3.76
N LEU A 76 8.13 23.83 -2.75
CA LEU A 76 7.72 22.44 -2.99
C LEU A 76 6.21 22.38 -3.24
N PRO A 77 5.77 21.75 -4.33
CA PRO A 77 4.35 21.67 -4.63
C PRO A 77 3.60 20.81 -3.62
N ASP A 78 2.39 21.22 -3.28
CA ASP A 78 1.48 20.37 -2.52
C ASP A 78 1.08 19.15 -3.34
N LEU A 79 0.94 18.02 -2.67
CA LEU A 79 0.48 16.80 -3.30
C LEU A 79 -1.04 16.69 -3.12
N PRO A 80 -1.84 16.81 -4.19
CA PRO A 80 -3.29 16.65 -4.07
C PRO A 80 -3.66 15.20 -3.73
N LEU A 81 -4.83 15.01 -3.12
CA LEU A 81 -5.28 13.70 -2.67
C LEU A 81 -5.25 12.63 -3.77
N TRP A 82 -5.71 12.97 -4.96
CA TRP A 82 -5.74 12.00 -6.07
C TRP A 82 -4.34 11.52 -6.46
N LEU A 83 -3.33 12.40 -6.39
CA LEU A 83 -1.94 12.04 -6.70
C LEU A 83 -1.32 11.23 -5.57
N ALA A 84 -1.63 11.55 -4.31
CA ALA A 84 -1.22 10.74 -3.16
C ALA A 84 -1.77 9.32 -3.26
N VAL A 85 -3.01 9.16 -3.69
CA VAL A 85 -3.63 7.85 -3.95
C VAL A 85 -2.88 7.11 -5.06
N ALA A 86 -2.59 7.78 -6.17
CA ALA A 86 -1.85 7.19 -7.29
C ALA A 86 -0.43 6.75 -6.89
N ASP A 87 0.27 7.57 -6.11
CA ASP A 87 1.61 7.23 -5.60
C ASP A 87 1.57 6.01 -4.68
N SER A 88 0.58 5.92 -3.81
CA SER A 88 0.43 4.75 -2.93
C SER A 88 0.14 3.47 -3.71
N GLN A 89 -0.59 3.56 -4.79
CA GLN A 89 -0.90 2.42 -5.67
C GLN A 89 0.38 1.81 -6.23
N GLY A 90 1.28 2.63 -6.76
CA GLY A 90 2.57 2.19 -7.28
C GLY A 90 3.44 1.57 -6.18
N GLY A 91 3.55 2.23 -5.04
CA GLY A 91 4.35 1.74 -3.91
C GLY A 91 3.87 0.41 -3.36
N ILE A 92 2.57 0.28 -3.10
CA ILE A 92 1.97 -0.96 -2.59
C ILE A 92 2.04 -2.07 -3.65
N GLY A 93 1.70 -1.75 -4.90
CA GLY A 93 1.77 -2.71 -5.99
C GLY A 93 3.18 -3.29 -6.18
N HIS A 94 4.20 -2.47 -6.00
CA HIS A 94 5.58 -2.92 -6.04
C HIS A 94 5.94 -3.88 -4.90
N MET A 95 5.41 -3.63 -3.68
CA MET A 95 5.65 -4.51 -2.52
C MET A 95 4.97 -5.88 -2.68
N LEU A 96 3.79 -5.88 -3.26
CA LEU A 96 3.01 -7.10 -3.46
C LEU A 96 3.53 -7.91 -4.65
#